data_6ab68821007575c72fd222fe9ed42077
#
_entry.id   6ab68821007575c72fd222fe9ed42077
#
_cell.length_a   1.000
_cell.length_b   1.000
_cell.length_c   1.000
_cell.angle_alpha   90.00
_cell.angle_beta   90.00
_cell.angle_gamma   90.00
#
_symmetry.space_group_name_H-M   'P 1'
#
loop_
_entity.id
_entity.type
_entity.pdbx_description
1 polymer ?
#
loop_
_entity_poly.entity_id
_entity_poly.type
_entity_poly.pdbx_seq_one_letter_code
_entity_poly.pdbx_strand_id
1 'polypeptide(L)'
;MKICIVYGHHNTKSSFNAAIRDTFIEEASLCGHQIDLINLFDEEVQLPFYNSDINPPPQIVLDYRKRLENSDVMFLIGSCHNLRMPTILENWIDWVLHPKWFFSYRALVPGSKYFKNYGYPVPGAMNGKLGLISMTYGGPMVTYFNFSLFDNIPYRRIKKAVMNLGGMVTKYIRFYSV
;
A
#
# COMPACT_ATOMS: atom_id res chain seq x y z
N MET A 1 8.21 -5.03 -17.10
CA MET A 1 8.05 -5.18 -15.64
C MET A 1 6.70 -5.80 -15.35
N LYS A 2 6.57 -6.46 -14.19
CA LYS A 2 5.28 -6.92 -13.67
C LYS A 2 4.77 -5.92 -12.63
N ILE A 3 3.55 -5.43 -12.80
CA ILE A 3 2.96 -4.40 -11.96
C ILE A 3 1.72 -4.99 -11.28
N CYS A 4 1.74 -5.05 -9.95
CA CYS A 4 0.59 -5.43 -9.15
C CYS A 4 -0.15 -4.16 -8.70
N ILE A 5 -1.35 -3.97 -9.19
CA ILE A 5 -2.23 -2.85 -8.83
C ILE A 5 -3.19 -3.31 -7.75
N VAL A 6 -3.26 -2.57 -6.64
CA VAL A 6 -4.24 -2.78 -5.57
C VAL A 6 -5.21 -1.61 -5.57
N TYR A 7 -6.43 -1.87 -6.02
CA TYR A 7 -7.48 -0.88 -6.18
C TYR A 7 -8.51 -0.98 -5.04
N GLY A 8 -8.64 0.11 -4.27
CA GLY A 8 -9.50 0.15 -3.09
C GLY A 8 -10.54 1.28 -3.14
N HIS A 9 -11.36 1.34 -4.21
CA HIS A 9 -12.46 2.30 -4.31
C HIS A 9 -13.76 1.61 -4.67
N HIS A 10 -14.88 1.95 -3.97
CA HIS A 10 -16.17 1.27 -4.08
C HIS A 10 -16.81 1.39 -5.47
N ASN A 11 -16.63 2.50 -6.14
CA ASN A 11 -17.09 2.67 -7.51
C ASN A 11 -16.01 2.21 -8.48
N THR A 12 -16.15 0.97 -8.95
CA THR A 12 -15.16 0.28 -9.79
C THR A 12 -15.30 0.61 -11.27
N LYS A 13 -16.39 1.30 -11.69
CA LYS A 13 -16.70 1.53 -13.10
C LYS A 13 -16.60 2.99 -13.55
N SER A 14 -17.11 3.93 -12.75
CA SER A 14 -17.34 5.32 -13.19
C SER A 14 -16.84 6.36 -12.19
N SER A 15 -15.73 6.10 -11.51
CA SER A 15 -15.10 7.08 -10.62
C SER A 15 -13.82 7.63 -11.22
N PHE A 16 -13.36 8.76 -10.72
CA PHE A 16 -12.05 9.30 -11.09
C PHE A 16 -10.92 8.32 -10.78
N ASN A 17 -11.01 7.57 -9.66
CA ASN A 17 -10.06 6.50 -9.34
C ASN A 17 -10.11 5.35 -10.34
N ALA A 18 -11.31 5.00 -10.87
CA ALA A 18 -11.43 3.99 -11.93
C ALA A 18 -10.76 4.49 -13.21
N ALA A 19 -10.96 5.75 -13.59
CA ALA A 19 -10.29 6.33 -14.76
C ALA A 19 -8.75 6.32 -14.61
N ILE A 20 -8.22 6.65 -13.42
CA ILE A 20 -6.78 6.55 -13.15
C ILE A 20 -6.28 5.12 -13.33
N ARG A 21 -6.99 4.15 -12.76
CA ARG A 21 -6.64 2.72 -12.89
C ARG A 21 -6.63 2.28 -14.35
N ASP A 22 -7.70 2.58 -15.08
CA ASP A 22 -7.91 2.09 -16.44
C ASP A 22 -6.90 2.73 -17.41
N THR A 23 -6.70 4.05 -17.32
CA THR A 23 -5.66 4.75 -18.11
C THR A 23 -4.26 4.21 -17.80
N PHE A 24 -3.96 3.94 -16.53
CA PHE A 24 -2.66 3.38 -16.17
C PHE A 24 -2.47 1.97 -16.73
N ILE A 25 -3.52 1.12 -16.68
CA ILE A 25 -3.49 -0.24 -17.24
C ILE A 25 -3.25 -0.18 -18.74
N GLU A 26 -3.98 0.68 -19.46
CA GLU A 26 -3.86 0.86 -20.90
C GLU A 26 -2.43 1.27 -21.28
N GLU A 27 -1.94 2.38 -20.71
CA GLU A 27 -0.61 2.91 -21.04
C GLU A 27 0.53 1.95 -20.66
N ALA A 28 0.44 1.32 -19.47
CA ALA A 28 1.45 0.35 -19.05
C ALA A 28 1.47 -0.88 -19.94
N SER A 29 0.30 -1.33 -20.42
CA SER A 29 0.18 -2.46 -21.34
C SER A 29 0.74 -2.12 -22.72
N LEU A 30 0.49 -0.91 -23.24
CA LEU A 30 1.09 -0.41 -24.49
C LEU A 30 2.62 -0.35 -24.40
N CYS A 31 3.16 -0.06 -23.20
CA CYS A 31 4.59 -0.12 -22.93
C CYS A 31 5.14 -1.54 -22.70
N GLY A 32 4.35 -2.59 -22.89
CA GLY A 32 4.76 -3.98 -22.75
C GLY A 32 4.92 -4.46 -21.30
N HIS A 33 4.28 -3.80 -20.33
CA HIS A 33 4.27 -4.25 -18.95
C HIS A 33 3.14 -5.26 -18.70
N GLN A 34 3.37 -6.21 -17.80
CA GLN A 34 2.36 -7.18 -17.37
C GLN A 34 1.62 -6.59 -16.15
N ILE A 35 0.29 -6.59 -16.20
CA ILE A 35 -0.56 -6.05 -15.16
C ILE A 35 -1.25 -7.20 -14.42
N ASP A 36 -1.17 -7.14 -13.11
CA ASP A 36 -1.90 -7.98 -12.16
C ASP A 36 -2.78 -7.06 -11.31
N LEU A 37 -4.10 -7.10 -11.51
CA LEU A 37 -5.06 -6.23 -10.82
C LEU A 37 -5.71 -6.97 -9.65
N ILE A 38 -5.58 -6.42 -8.45
CA ILE A 38 -6.35 -6.76 -7.25
C ILE A 38 -7.39 -5.67 -7.07
N ASN A 39 -8.65 -5.96 -7.40
CA ASN A 39 -9.77 -5.05 -7.15
C ASN A 39 -10.49 -5.50 -5.88
N LEU A 40 -10.22 -4.84 -4.76
CA LEU A 40 -10.69 -5.26 -3.44
C LEU A 40 -12.21 -5.30 -3.28
N PHE A 41 -12.98 -4.66 -4.17
CA PHE A 41 -14.45 -4.71 -4.16
C PHE A 41 -15.03 -5.81 -5.05
N ASP A 42 -14.23 -6.35 -6.00
CA ASP A 42 -14.66 -7.38 -6.94
C ASP A 42 -14.07 -8.76 -6.60
N GLU A 43 -13.24 -8.87 -5.56
CA GLU A 43 -12.68 -10.15 -5.11
C GLU A 43 -13.80 -11.04 -4.55
N GLU A 44 -13.84 -12.30 -4.95
CA GLU A 44 -14.85 -13.28 -4.52
C GLU A 44 -14.80 -13.53 -3.00
N VAL A 45 -13.58 -13.51 -2.44
CA VAL A 45 -13.34 -13.71 -1.01
C VAL A 45 -12.96 -12.40 -0.36
N GLN A 46 -13.85 -11.87 0.46
CA GLN A 46 -13.59 -10.67 1.23
C GLN A 46 -12.66 -10.96 2.41
N LEU A 47 -11.66 -10.10 2.60
CA LEU A 47 -10.81 -10.16 3.79
C LEU A 47 -11.64 -9.86 5.04
N PRO A 48 -11.55 -10.69 6.10
CA PRO A 48 -12.10 -10.32 7.40
C PRO A 48 -11.40 -9.06 7.91
N PHE A 49 -12.01 -8.38 8.88
CA PHE A 49 -11.29 -7.32 9.58
C PHE A 49 -10.02 -7.88 10.20
N TYR A 50 -8.94 -7.09 10.11
CA TYR A 50 -7.65 -7.49 10.63
C TYR A 50 -7.73 -7.84 12.11
N ASN A 51 -7.20 -9.02 12.44
CA ASN A 51 -7.05 -9.49 13.80
C ASN A 51 -5.68 -10.18 13.94
N SER A 52 -4.83 -9.63 14.78
CA SER A 52 -3.46 -10.16 15.04
C SER A 52 -3.43 -11.56 15.62
N ASP A 53 -4.53 -12.02 16.24
CA ASP A 53 -4.63 -13.33 16.87
C ASP A 53 -4.87 -14.47 15.87
N ILE A 54 -5.26 -14.12 14.65
CA ILE A 54 -5.44 -15.10 13.56
C ILE A 54 -4.07 -15.48 12.99
N ASN A 55 -3.60 -16.65 13.36
CA ASN A 55 -2.32 -17.21 12.89
C ASN A 55 -2.45 -18.72 12.66
N PRO A 56 -2.25 -19.26 11.44
CA PRO A 56 -1.77 -18.55 10.24
C PRO A 56 -2.79 -17.56 9.67
N PRO A 57 -2.34 -16.58 8.86
CA PRO A 57 -3.25 -15.65 8.19
C PRO A 57 -4.15 -16.40 7.18
N PRO A 58 -5.31 -15.84 6.81
CA PRO A 58 -6.18 -16.42 5.80
C PRO A 58 -5.43 -16.71 4.48
N GLN A 59 -5.83 -17.78 3.77
CA GLN A 59 -5.16 -18.20 2.53
C GLN A 59 -5.07 -17.07 1.50
N ILE A 60 -6.12 -16.29 1.35
CA ILE A 60 -6.14 -15.13 0.42
C ILE A 60 -5.03 -14.11 0.71
N VAL A 61 -4.62 -13.93 1.96
CA VAL A 61 -3.49 -13.06 2.32
C VAL A 61 -2.19 -13.63 1.77
N LEU A 62 -2.00 -14.95 1.86
CA LEU A 62 -0.82 -15.63 1.30
C LEU A 62 -0.79 -15.52 -0.23
N ASP A 63 -1.95 -15.61 -0.87
CA ASP A 63 -2.09 -15.47 -2.32
C ASP A 63 -1.75 -14.03 -2.76
N TYR A 64 -2.21 -13.00 -2.05
CA TYR A 64 -1.82 -11.62 -2.31
C TYR A 64 -0.31 -11.40 -2.13
N ARG A 65 0.29 -11.97 -1.09
CA ARG A 65 1.74 -11.89 -0.88
C ARG A 65 2.52 -12.52 -2.04
N LYS A 66 2.09 -13.68 -2.51
CA LYS A 66 2.69 -14.34 -3.66
C LYS A 66 2.57 -13.50 -4.95
N ARG A 67 1.43 -12.84 -5.17
CA ARG A 67 1.25 -11.90 -6.31
C ARG A 67 2.24 -10.73 -6.21
N LEU A 68 2.42 -10.15 -5.03
CA LEU A 68 3.38 -9.07 -4.79
C LEU A 68 4.83 -9.54 -4.92
N GLU A 69 5.18 -10.73 -4.44
CA GLU A 69 6.53 -11.30 -4.62
C GLU A 69 6.89 -11.46 -6.09
N ASN A 70 5.92 -11.81 -6.92
CA ASN A 70 6.09 -11.99 -8.37
C ASN A 70 6.04 -10.67 -9.16
N SER A 71 5.82 -9.52 -8.51
CA SER A 71 5.78 -8.21 -9.15
C SER A 71 7.05 -7.41 -8.90
N ASP A 72 7.36 -6.47 -9.81
CA ASP A 72 8.43 -5.49 -9.67
C ASP A 72 7.92 -4.19 -9.02
N VAL A 73 6.63 -3.95 -9.18
CA VAL A 73 5.95 -2.72 -8.76
C VAL A 73 4.67 -3.06 -8.00
N MET A 74 4.46 -2.43 -6.85
CA MET A 74 3.17 -2.39 -6.16
C MET A 74 2.55 -1.01 -6.34
N PHE A 75 1.33 -0.94 -6.87
CA PHE A 75 0.62 0.32 -7.09
C PHE A 75 -0.69 0.36 -6.30
N LEU A 76 -0.75 1.22 -5.28
CA LEU A 76 -1.94 1.44 -4.48
C LEU A 76 -2.77 2.59 -5.05
N ILE A 77 -4.06 2.35 -5.33
CA ILE A 77 -5.00 3.36 -5.85
C ILE A 77 -6.20 3.47 -4.92
N GLY A 78 -6.49 4.67 -4.44
CA GLY A 78 -7.66 4.94 -3.61
C GLY A 78 -7.88 6.42 -3.34
N SER A 79 -9.03 6.73 -2.73
CA SER A 79 -9.37 8.09 -2.29
C SER A 79 -8.91 8.35 -0.86
N CYS A 80 -8.74 9.61 -0.52
CA CYS A 80 -8.45 10.03 0.85
C CYS A 80 -9.75 10.14 1.65
N HIS A 81 -9.90 9.29 2.67
CA HIS A 81 -11.01 9.32 3.62
C HIS A 81 -10.46 9.63 5.02
N ASN A 82 -10.86 10.76 5.61
CA ASN A 82 -10.40 11.17 6.95
C ASN A 82 -8.87 11.08 7.11
N LEU A 83 -8.13 11.65 6.17
CA LEU A 83 -6.65 11.68 6.13
C LEU A 83 -5.98 10.30 6.04
N ARG A 84 -6.67 9.28 5.51
CA ARG A 84 -6.13 7.92 5.28
C ARG A 84 -6.72 7.30 4.01
N MET A 85 -6.21 6.15 3.62
CA MET A 85 -6.77 5.35 2.53
C MET A 85 -8.18 4.83 2.91
N PRO A 86 -9.00 4.39 1.94
CA PRO A 86 -10.27 3.73 2.23
C PRO A 86 -10.08 2.53 3.17
N THR A 87 -11.06 2.28 4.04
CA THR A 87 -10.97 1.23 5.08
C THR A 87 -10.62 -0.15 4.52
N ILE A 88 -11.15 -0.50 3.36
CA ILE A 88 -10.85 -1.78 2.71
C ILE A 88 -9.37 -1.89 2.34
N LEU A 89 -8.77 -0.81 1.87
CA LEU A 89 -7.35 -0.79 1.51
C LEU A 89 -6.45 -0.76 2.76
N GLU A 90 -6.87 -0.06 3.82
CA GLU A 90 -6.17 -0.09 5.11
C GLU A 90 -6.20 -1.49 5.71
N ASN A 91 -7.36 -2.17 5.69
CA ASN A 91 -7.48 -3.55 6.15
C ASN A 91 -6.59 -4.50 5.33
N TRP A 92 -6.53 -4.31 4.01
CA TRP A 92 -5.62 -5.07 3.15
C TRP A 92 -4.14 -4.82 3.52
N ILE A 93 -3.76 -3.56 3.77
CA ILE A 93 -2.40 -3.19 4.21
C ILE A 93 -2.05 -3.90 5.51
N ASP A 94 -2.94 -3.87 6.51
CA ASP A 94 -2.71 -4.48 7.81
C ASP A 94 -2.53 -6.00 7.71
N TRP A 95 -3.29 -6.68 6.85
CA TRP A 95 -3.16 -8.12 6.61
C TRP A 95 -1.93 -8.48 5.80
N VAL A 96 -1.74 -7.82 4.66
CA VAL A 96 -0.76 -8.25 3.65
C VAL A 96 0.64 -7.74 3.98
N LEU A 97 0.76 -6.44 4.31
CA LEU A 97 2.06 -5.82 4.60
C LEU A 97 2.47 -5.95 6.06
N HIS A 98 2.17 -7.09 6.65
CA HIS A 98 2.38 -7.39 8.06
C HIS A 98 3.88 -7.65 8.38
N PRO A 99 4.34 -7.38 9.63
CA PRO A 99 5.65 -7.81 10.13
C PRO A 99 5.95 -9.30 9.88
N LYS A 100 7.23 -9.63 9.79
CA LYS A 100 7.82 -10.92 9.43
C LYS A 100 7.85 -11.21 7.93
N TRP A 101 6.88 -10.75 7.14
CA TRP A 101 6.90 -10.89 5.68
C TRP A 101 7.34 -9.59 5.00
N PHE A 102 6.72 -8.47 5.34
CA PHE A 102 6.99 -7.18 4.71
C PHE A 102 8.22 -6.48 5.30
N PHE A 103 8.42 -6.60 6.60
CA PHE A 103 9.61 -6.17 7.33
C PHE A 103 9.77 -6.98 8.61
N SER A 104 10.93 -6.90 9.23
CA SER A 104 11.20 -7.45 10.56
C SER A 104 11.96 -6.43 11.41
N TYR A 105 12.14 -6.72 12.69
CA TYR A 105 13.00 -5.91 13.55
C TYR A 105 14.24 -6.68 13.93
N ARG A 106 15.41 -6.04 13.81
CA ARG A 106 16.68 -6.55 14.33
C ARG A 106 17.02 -5.77 15.60
N ALA A 107 17.31 -6.48 16.67
CA ALA A 107 17.73 -5.85 17.93
C ALA A 107 18.99 -4.98 17.73
N LEU A 108 18.99 -3.78 18.29
CA LEU A 108 20.12 -2.87 18.22
C LEU A 108 21.36 -3.47 18.87
N VAL A 109 21.17 -4.17 20.01
CA VAL A 109 22.23 -4.90 20.72
C VAL A 109 21.75 -6.34 20.92
N PRO A 110 22.17 -7.30 20.08
CA PRO A 110 21.81 -8.69 20.22
C PRO A 110 22.18 -9.27 21.59
N GLY A 111 21.26 -9.99 22.22
CA GLY A 111 21.48 -10.61 23.53
C GLY A 111 21.37 -9.68 24.75
N SER A 112 21.18 -8.37 24.55
CA SER A 112 21.04 -7.42 25.65
C SER A 112 19.66 -7.57 26.33
N LYS A 113 19.67 -7.73 27.66
CA LYS A 113 18.44 -7.69 28.49
C LYS A 113 17.80 -6.30 28.54
N TYR A 114 18.61 -5.24 28.46
CA TYR A 114 18.16 -3.84 28.58
C TYR A 114 17.63 -3.27 27.28
N PHE A 115 18.15 -3.70 26.13
CA PHE A 115 17.82 -3.18 24.80
C PHE A 115 17.07 -4.16 23.92
N LYS A 116 16.48 -5.22 24.48
CA LYS A 116 15.77 -6.25 23.69
C LYS A 116 14.57 -5.69 22.89
N ASN A 117 13.96 -4.61 23.35
CA ASN A 117 12.82 -3.95 22.70
C ASN A 117 13.26 -2.79 21.77
N TYR A 118 14.56 -2.49 21.72
CA TYR A 118 15.08 -1.47 20.81
C TYR A 118 15.66 -2.16 19.58
N GLY A 119 15.16 -1.76 18.42
CA GLY A 119 15.60 -2.32 17.16
C GLY A 119 15.36 -1.38 16.00
N TYR A 120 15.91 -1.74 14.87
CA TYR A 120 15.67 -1.06 13.61
C TYR A 120 14.96 -2.00 12.64
N PRO A 121 14.08 -1.45 11.75
CA PRO A 121 13.40 -2.26 10.77
C PRO A 121 14.39 -2.82 9.74
N VAL A 122 14.21 -4.08 9.40
CA VAL A 122 14.91 -4.76 8.30
C VAL A 122 13.87 -5.07 7.23
N PRO A 123 14.05 -4.56 6.00
CA PRO A 123 13.14 -4.82 4.90
C PRO A 123 12.96 -6.31 4.62
N GLY A 124 11.75 -6.69 4.20
CA GLY A 124 11.37 -8.06 3.86
C GLY A 124 11.22 -8.29 2.36
N ALA A 125 10.16 -8.99 1.97
CA ALA A 125 9.95 -9.50 0.61
C ALA A 125 9.84 -8.41 -0.48
N MET A 126 9.50 -7.17 -0.11
CA MET A 126 9.33 -6.06 -1.05
C MET A 126 10.54 -5.13 -1.15
N ASN A 127 11.67 -5.50 -0.54
CA ASN A 127 12.89 -4.68 -0.52
C ASN A 127 13.38 -4.34 -1.93
N GLY A 128 13.63 -3.06 -2.17
CA GLY A 128 14.13 -2.55 -3.45
C GLY A 128 13.10 -2.44 -4.57
N LYS A 129 11.89 -2.95 -4.37
CA LYS A 129 10.80 -2.83 -5.36
C LYS A 129 10.21 -1.42 -5.36
N LEU A 130 9.57 -1.05 -6.49
CA LEU A 130 8.93 0.25 -6.63
C LEU A 130 7.53 0.22 -6.00
N GLY A 131 7.25 1.20 -5.15
CA GLY A 131 5.93 1.49 -4.59
C GLY A 131 5.33 2.73 -5.25
N LEU A 132 4.23 2.58 -5.97
CA LEU A 132 3.44 3.68 -6.50
C LEU A 132 2.21 3.90 -5.62
N ILE A 133 1.86 5.15 -5.37
CA ILE A 133 0.66 5.53 -4.62
C ILE A 133 -0.09 6.59 -5.41
N SER A 134 -1.33 6.32 -5.77
CA SER A 134 -2.28 7.31 -6.28
C SER A 134 -3.36 7.57 -5.25
N MET A 135 -3.54 8.83 -4.89
CA MET A 135 -4.55 9.23 -3.92
C MET A 135 -5.31 10.45 -4.43
N THR A 136 -6.63 10.33 -4.44
CA THR A 136 -7.54 11.43 -4.79
C THR A 136 -8.09 12.09 -3.52
N TYR A 137 -8.32 13.38 -3.58
CA TYR A 137 -8.75 14.21 -2.46
C TYR A 137 -9.96 15.06 -2.88
N GLY A 138 -11.04 15.00 -2.11
CA GLY A 138 -12.23 15.80 -2.35
C GLY A 138 -12.09 17.29 -2.03
N GLY A 139 -11.07 17.66 -1.25
CA GLY A 139 -10.79 19.04 -0.87
C GLY A 139 -9.54 19.64 -1.56
N PRO A 140 -9.31 20.94 -1.42
CA PRO A 140 -8.14 21.60 -1.94
C PRO A 140 -6.85 21.16 -1.23
N MET A 141 -5.74 21.29 -1.94
CA MET A 141 -4.43 20.82 -1.47
C MET A 141 -4.07 21.31 -0.06
N VAL A 142 -4.37 22.59 0.24
CA VAL A 142 -4.03 23.22 1.52
C VAL A 142 -4.63 22.51 2.74
N THR A 143 -5.79 21.88 2.58
CA THR A 143 -6.50 21.17 3.67
C THR A 143 -5.71 19.95 4.19
N TYR A 144 -4.86 19.37 3.36
CA TYR A 144 -4.15 18.12 3.67
C TYR A 144 -2.70 18.34 4.12
N PHE A 145 -2.27 19.59 4.20
CA PHE A 145 -0.96 19.96 4.72
C PHE A 145 -1.12 20.46 6.15
N ASN A 146 -0.43 19.81 7.08
CA ASN A 146 -0.32 20.33 8.43
C ASN A 146 0.60 21.56 8.40
N PHE A 147 0.29 22.66 8.99
CA PHE A 147 1.07 23.92 9.16
C PHE A 147 2.44 24.01 8.45
N SER A 148 2.88 22.97 7.82
CA SER A 148 4.04 22.84 6.94
C SER A 148 3.57 22.67 5.51
N LEU A 149 3.81 23.65 4.67
CA LEU A 149 3.46 23.68 3.24
C LEU A 149 4.02 22.50 2.42
N PHE A 150 4.85 21.66 3.03
CA PHE A 150 5.57 20.58 2.35
C PHE A 150 5.15 19.16 2.77
N ASP A 151 4.24 19.00 3.72
CA ASP A 151 3.95 17.71 4.32
C ASP A 151 2.47 17.31 4.17
N ASN A 152 2.18 16.48 3.17
CA ASN A 152 0.87 15.86 2.99
C ASN A 152 0.73 14.68 3.96
N ILE A 153 -0.11 14.82 4.98
CA ILE A 153 -0.28 13.85 6.09
C ILE A 153 -0.63 12.44 5.59
N PRO A 154 -1.66 12.23 4.73
CA PRO A 154 -2.00 10.90 4.24
C PRO A 154 -0.85 10.21 3.52
N TYR A 155 -0.15 10.94 2.66
CA TYR A 155 1.00 10.42 1.93
C TYR A 155 2.15 10.04 2.86
N ARG A 156 2.48 10.93 3.80
CA ARG A 156 3.55 10.70 4.76
C ARG A 156 3.33 9.42 5.56
N ARG A 157 2.08 9.17 5.95
CA ARG A 157 1.71 7.94 6.66
C ARG A 157 2.02 6.71 5.83
N ILE A 158 1.51 6.62 4.61
CA ILE A 158 1.74 5.46 3.73
C ILE A 158 3.23 5.33 3.38
N LYS A 159 3.89 6.40 3.00
CA LYS A 159 5.31 6.36 2.64
C LYS A 159 6.19 5.95 3.81
N LYS A 160 6.08 6.64 4.95
CA LYS A 160 7.01 6.44 6.08
C LYS A 160 6.63 5.25 6.94
N ALA A 161 5.35 5.11 7.26
CA ALA A 161 4.91 4.07 8.18
C ALA A 161 4.67 2.71 7.51
N VAL A 162 4.57 2.66 6.18
CA VAL A 162 4.35 1.43 5.44
C VAL A 162 5.51 1.17 4.48
N MET A 163 5.58 1.91 3.37
CA MET A 163 6.49 1.60 2.26
C MET A 163 7.98 1.59 2.67
N ASN A 164 8.42 2.57 3.46
CA ASN A 164 9.82 2.65 3.90
C ASN A 164 10.21 1.49 4.82
N LEU A 165 9.29 0.96 5.64
CA LEU A 165 9.55 -0.20 6.47
C LEU A 165 9.86 -1.44 5.62
N GLY A 166 9.16 -1.59 4.49
CA GLY A 166 9.40 -2.65 3.51
C GLY A 166 10.61 -2.41 2.61
N GLY A 167 11.33 -1.29 2.75
CA GLY A 167 12.50 -0.94 1.92
C GLY A 167 12.14 -0.58 0.47
N MET A 168 10.92 -0.14 0.19
CA MET A 168 10.47 0.20 -1.15
C MET A 168 10.89 1.59 -1.58
N VAL A 169 11.22 1.74 -2.87
CA VAL A 169 11.40 3.05 -3.51
C VAL A 169 10.03 3.60 -3.87
N THR A 170 9.62 4.72 -3.28
CA THR A 170 8.24 5.22 -3.37
C THR A 170 8.10 6.42 -4.28
N LYS A 171 7.13 6.36 -5.21
CA LYS A 171 6.63 7.47 -6.03
C LYS A 171 5.15 7.72 -5.71
N TYR A 172 4.69 8.95 -5.93
CA TYR A 172 3.36 9.38 -5.51
C TYR A 172 2.69 10.32 -6.51
N ILE A 173 1.42 10.04 -6.80
CA ILE A 173 0.57 10.85 -7.69
C ILE A 173 -0.61 11.37 -6.87
N ARG A 174 -0.90 12.66 -6.97
CA ARG A 174 -1.94 13.35 -6.19
C ARG A 174 -2.91 14.09 -7.09
N PHE A 175 -4.19 13.96 -6.78
CA PHE A 175 -5.26 14.68 -7.44
C PHE A 175 -6.14 15.34 -6.37
N TYR A 176 -6.25 16.66 -6.43
CA TYR A 176 -7.01 17.45 -5.47
C TYR A 176 -8.27 18.01 -6.08
N SER A 177 -9.29 18.25 -5.24
CA SER A 177 -10.58 18.84 -5.66
C SER A 177 -11.30 18.01 -6.76
N VAL A 178 -11.30 16.69 -6.58
CA VAL A 178 -11.96 15.71 -7.45
C VAL A 178 -13.18 15.14 -6.80
#